data_0d0391990f08d55516f2fb1c58f5e559
#
_entry.id   0d0391990f08d55516f2fb1c58f5e559
#
_cell.length_a   1.000
_cell.length_b   1.000
_cell.length_c   1.000
_cell.angle_alpha   90.00
_cell.angle_beta   90.00
_cell.angle_gamma   90.00
#
_symmetry.space_group_name_H-M   'P 1'
#
loop_
_entity.id
_entity.type
_entity.pdbx_description
1 polymer ?
#
loop_
_entity_poly.entity_id
_entity_poly.type
_entity_poly.pdbx_seq_one_letter_code
_entity_poly.pdbx_strand_id
1 'polypeptide(L)'
;LHLSLRRQRQMCIRDRNWRQQYVGLLELQYEGITFYFIDNEYYFNGSKPYGDIAYDIEKFAFFSRAVLSALPVIDFRPDVIHCHDWHTGLIPVYLKDSFASGEFYQGIKTIMTIHNLKFQGVWDIDTIKDIAGLSDYYFTSDKLKDYDNGNYLKGGIVYADMVTTVSDTYAEAVSYTHLTLPTKA
;
A
#
# COMPACT_ATOMS: atom_id res chain seq x y z
N LEU A 1 19.55 19.46 -15.85
CA LEU A 1 18.60 18.46 -16.38
C LEU A 1 17.18 19.02 -16.24
N HIS A 2 16.58 19.48 -17.35
CA HIS A 2 15.17 19.84 -17.37
C HIS A 2 14.36 18.54 -17.47
N LEU A 3 13.91 18.02 -16.31
CA LEU A 3 12.94 16.96 -16.25
C LEU A 3 11.57 17.56 -16.60
N SER A 4 11.05 17.29 -17.78
CA SER A 4 9.71 17.74 -18.14
C SER A 4 8.70 16.69 -17.73
N LEU A 5 7.84 17.01 -16.77
CA LEU A 5 6.63 16.26 -16.47
C LEU A 5 5.73 16.28 -17.70
N ARG A 6 5.54 15.13 -18.35
CA ARG A 6 4.96 15.09 -19.71
C ARG A 6 3.45 14.89 -19.75
N ARG A 7 2.82 14.44 -18.66
CA ARG A 7 1.39 14.10 -18.72
C ARG A 7 0.75 14.25 -17.36
N GLN A 8 -0.32 15.03 -17.29
CA GLN A 8 -1.17 15.10 -16.11
C GLN A 8 -2.51 14.45 -16.41
N ARG A 9 -2.88 13.45 -15.64
CA ARG A 9 -4.23 12.88 -15.59
C ARG A 9 -4.83 13.15 -14.24
N GLN A 10 -6.14 13.31 -14.20
CA GLN A 10 -6.87 13.58 -12.95
C GLN A 10 -7.97 12.55 -12.79
N MET A 11 -8.13 12.07 -11.58
CA MET A 11 -9.24 11.21 -11.18
C MET A 11 -9.68 11.56 -9.76
N CYS A 12 -10.87 11.11 -9.38
CA CYS A 12 -11.31 11.12 -8.00
C CYS A 12 -11.48 9.67 -7.54
N ILE A 13 -10.94 9.34 -6.40
CA ILE A 13 -11.15 8.04 -5.78
C ILE A 13 -11.97 8.20 -4.50
N ARG A 14 -12.66 7.13 -4.13
CA ARG A 14 -13.27 7.03 -2.81
C ARG A 14 -12.20 6.52 -1.85
N ASP A 15 -11.67 7.40 -1.00
CA ASP A 15 -10.58 7.07 -0.07
C ASP A 15 -11.09 6.43 1.23
N ARG A 16 -12.30 6.78 1.64
CA ARG A 16 -13.10 6.11 2.68
C ARG A 16 -14.39 5.59 2.05
N ASN A 17 -15.20 4.90 2.79
CA ASN A 17 -16.50 4.44 2.29
C ASN A 17 -17.39 5.56 1.73
N TRP A 18 -17.17 6.80 2.12
CA TRP A 18 -18.03 7.94 1.84
C TRP A 18 -17.33 9.17 1.27
N ARG A 19 -16.01 9.34 1.43
CA ARG A 19 -15.29 10.54 1.03
C ARG A 19 -14.65 10.35 -0.36
N GLN A 20 -14.78 11.37 -1.20
CA GLN A 20 -14.06 11.44 -2.46
C GLN A 20 -12.84 12.34 -2.32
N GLN A 21 -11.71 11.87 -2.85
CA GLN A 21 -10.45 12.59 -2.88
C GLN A 21 -9.92 12.71 -4.30
N TYR A 22 -9.34 13.86 -4.58
CA TYR A 22 -8.62 14.12 -5.82
C TYR A 22 -7.34 13.27 -5.89
N VAL A 23 -7.04 12.78 -7.08
CA VAL A 23 -5.76 12.12 -7.40
C VAL A 23 -5.25 12.69 -8.71
N GLY A 24 -4.17 13.47 -8.65
CA GLY A 24 -3.38 13.85 -9.81
C GLY A 24 -2.36 12.75 -10.13
N LEU A 25 -2.16 12.48 -11.42
CA LEU A 25 -1.14 11.55 -11.90
C LEU A 25 -0.16 12.32 -12.80
N LEU A 26 1.09 12.39 -12.36
CA LEU A 26 2.18 12.97 -13.13
C LEU A 26 3.09 11.86 -13.63
N GLU A 27 3.58 11.99 -14.85
CA GLU A 27 4.46 11.01 -15.49
C GLU A 27 5.81 11.64 -15.82
N LEU A 28 6.87 10.93 -15.53
CA LEU A 28 8.24 11.26 -15.88
C LEU A 28 8.94 10.06 -16.49
N GLN A 29 9.60 10.25 -17.63
CA GLN A 29 10.53 9.28 -18.20
C GLN A 29 11.96 9.66 -17.81
N TYR A 30 12.67 8.73 -17.16
CA TYR A 30 14.05 8.92 -16.79
C TYR A 30 14.85 7.61 -16.91
N GLU A 31 15.95 7.63 -17.66
CA GLU A 31 16.82 6.46 -17.86
C GLU A 31 16.10 5.16 -18.27
N GLY A 32 15.08 5.25 -19.10
CA GLY A 32 14.29 4.11 -19.56
C GLY A 32 13.24 3.61 -18.56
N ILE A 33 13.11 4.27 -17.41
CA ILE A 33 12.11 3.97 -16.38
C ILE A 33 10.99 5.00 -16.44
N THR A 34 9.76 4.53 -16.35
CA THR A 34 8.59 5.40 -16.21
C THR A 34 8.27 5.59 -14.73
N PHE A 35 8.31 6.83 -14.28
CA PHE A 35 7.92 7.23 -12.94
C PHE A 35 6.51 7.82 -12.98
N TYR A 36 5.65 7.34 -12.11
CA TYR A 36 4.33 7.91 -11.86
C TYR A 36 4.27 8.48 -10.46
N PHE A 37 3.79 9.70 -10.33
CA PHE A 37 3.63 10.37 -9.05
C PHE A 37 2.15 10.58 -8.77
N ILE A 38 1.75 10.25 -7.54
CA ILE A 38 0.44 10.58 -7.00
C ILE A 38 0.51 11.99 -6.44
N ASP A 39 -0.21 12.91 -7.07
CA ASP A 39 -0.32 14.30 -6.64
C ASP A 39 -1.62 14.53 -5.89
N ASN A 40 -1.50 14.92 -4.61
CA ASN A 40 -2.60 15.30 -3.74
C ASN A 40 -2.07 16.24 -2.65
N GLU A 41 -2.40 17.52 -2.73
CA GLU A 41 -1.90 18.52 -1.79
C GLU A 41 -2.37 18.27 -0.35
N TYR A 42 -3.53 17.68 -0.14
CA TYR A 42 -4.01 17.36 1.20
C TYR A 42 -3.09 16.36 1.93
N TYR A 43 -2.61 15.33 1.23
CA TYR A 43 -1.78 14.30 1.84
C TYR A 43 -0.26 14.52 1.68
N PHE A 44 0.17 15.19 0.63
CA PHE A 44 1.60 15.24 0.24
C PHE A 44 2.21 16.64 0.19
N ASN A 45 1.52 17.66 0.71
CA ASN A 45 2.02 19.04 0.75
C ASN A 45 3.06 19.30 1.88
N GLY A 46 3.42 18.31 2.67
CA GLY A 46 4.36 18.47 3.79
C GLY A 46 5.82 18.48 3.36
N SER A 47 6.65 19.25 4.06
CA SER A 47 8.10 19.27 3.88
C SER A 47 8.79 17.99 4.39
N LYS A 48 8.08 17.14 5.15
CA LYS A 48 8.57 15.89 5.73
C LYS A 48 7.75 14.72 5.21
N PRO A 49 8.39 13.57 4.89
CA PRO A 49 7.69 12.38 4.42
C PRO A 49 6.77 11.77 5.49
N TYR A 50 7.09 11.98 6.76
CA TYR A 50 6.35 11.47 7.92
C TYR A 50 5.92 12.60 8.84
N GLY A 51 4.73 12.46 9.42
CA GLY A 51 4.16 13.38 10.38
C GLY A 51 3.65 12.66 11.63
N ASP A 52 2.45 13.03 12.06
CA ASP A 52 1.72 12.29 13.09
C ASP A 52 1.27 10.93 12.53
N ILE A 53 1.41 9.86 13.33
CA ILE A 53 1.12 8.50 12.87
C ILE A 53 -0.34 8.33 12.46
N ALA A 54 -1.29 8.96 13.12
CA ALA A 54 -2.71 8.88 12.76
C ALA A 54 -2.95 9.47 11.36
N TYR A 55 -2.29 10.58 11.04
CA TYR A 55 -2.33 11.18 9.71
C TYR A 55 -1.62 10.30 8.66
N ASP A 56 -0.48 9.72 9.01
CA ASP A 56 0.27 8.86 8.10
C ASP A 56 -0.49 7.55 7.80
N ILE A 57 -1.24 7.00 8.75
CA ILE A 57 -2.16 5.87 8.52
C ILE A 57 -3.19 6.21 7.44
N GLU A 58 -3.82 7.38 7.53
CA GLU A 58 -4.78 7.83 6.51
C GLU A 58 -4.11 8.07 5.16
N LYS A 59 -2.97 8.77 5.16
CA LYS A 59 -2.20 9.08 3.96
C LYS A 59 -1.80 7.84 3.17
N PHE A 60 -1.32 6.81 3.83
CA PHE A 60 -0.85 5.59 3.15
C PHE A 60 -1.97 4.62 2.81
N ALA A 61 -3.12 4.68 3.48
CA ALA A 61 -4.34 4.02 3.02
C ALA A 61 -4.81 4.65 1.70
N PHE A 62 -4.88 5.99 1.63
CA PHE A 62 -5.17 6.72 0.41
C PHE A 62 -4.18 6.38 -0.70
N PHE A 63 -2.87 6.43 -0.43
CA PHE A 63 -1.82 6.12 -1.40
C PHE A 63 -2.00 4.72 -1.99
N SER A 64 -2.19 3.71 -1.14
CA SER A 64 -2.35 2.32 -1.58
C SER A 64 -3.56 2.14 -2.51
N ARG A 65 -4.68 2.79 -2.21
CA ARG A 65 -5.88 2.77 -3.04
C ARG A 65 -5.69 3.56 -4.34
N ALA A 66 -5.01 4.71 -4.27
CA ALA A 66 -4.72 5.56 -5.42
C ALA A 66 -3.82 4.84 -6.43
N VAL A 67 -2.79 4.12 -5.98
CA VAL A 67 -1.91 3.31 -6.85
C VAL A 67 -2.72 2.30 -7.66
N LEU A 68 -3.57 1.50 -7.03
CA LEU A 68 -4.38 0.52 -7.73
C LEU A 68 -5.37 1.17 -8.69
N SER A 69 -6.03 2.24 -8.27
CA SER A 69 -6.98 2.99 -9.12
C SER A 69 -6.31 3.67 -10.31
N ALA A 70 -5.03 4.01 -10.20
CA ALA A 70 -4.26 4.65 -11.27
C ALA A 70 -3.95 3.71 -12.43
N LEU A 71 -3.75 2.41 -12.17
CA LEU A 71 -3.31 1.44 -13.17
C LEU A 71 -4.14 1.43 -14.47
N PRO A 72 -5.48 1.32 -14.43
CA PRO A 72 -6.28 1.41 -15.64
C PRO A 72 -6.29 2.81 -16.27
N VAL A 73 -6.10 3.86 -15.48
CA VAL A 73 -6.07 5.26 -15.98
C VAL A 73 -4.81 5.53 -16.79
N ILE A 74 -3.68 4.96 -16.38
CA ILE A 74 -2.40 5.07 -17.12
C ILE A 74 -2.25 4.01 -18.23
N ASP A 75 -3.25 3.13 -18.39
CA ASP A 75 -3.25 2.02 -19.34
C ASP A 75 -2.04 1.09 -19.16
N PHE A 76 -1.74 0.78 -17.88
CA PHE A 76 -0.65 -0.11 -17.51
C PHE A 76 -1.15 -1.23 -16.59
N ARG A 77 -1.24 -2.44 -17.13
CA ARG A 77 -1.57 -3.64 -16.38
C ARG A 77 -0.29 -4.40 -16.06
N PRO A 78 0.22 -4.34 -14.81
CA PRO A 78 1.42 -5.06 -14.42
C PRO A 78 1.15 -6.55 -14.24
N ASP A 79 2.17 -7.39 -14.41
CA ASP A 79 2.14 -8.79 -13.97
C ASP A 79 2.40 -8.88 -12.46
N VAL A 80 3.26 -7.98 -11.94
CA VAL A 80 3.67 -7.94 -10.54
C VAL A 80 3.65 -6.51 -10.01
N ILE A 81 3.08 -6.33 -8.81
CA ILE A 81 3.20 -5.10 -8.02
C ILE A 81 4.19 -5.37 -6.88
N HIS A 82 5.30 -4.64 -6.89
CA HIS A 82 6.32 -4.74 -5.84
C HIS A 82 6.09 -3.66 -4.78
N CYS A 83 5.73 -4.08 -3.60
CA CYS A 83 5.39 -3.24 -2.45
C CYS A 83 6.58 -3.15 -1.48
N HIS A 84 6.76 -1.98 -0.86
CA HIS A 84 7.87 -1.73 0.05
C HIS A 84 7.36 -1.18 1.37
N ASP A 85 7.63 -1.89 2.48
CA ASP A 85 7.28 -1.52 3.84
C ASP A 85 5.78 -1.24 4.07
N TRP A 86 5.44 -0.81 5.27
CA TRP A 86 4.07 -0.58 5.71
C TRP A 86 3.29 0.48 4.89
N HIS A 87 4.00 1.42 4.26
CA HIS A 87 3.41 2.47 3.43
C HIS A 87 2.60 1.93 2.26
N THR A 88 2.96 0.75 1.78
CA THR A 88 2.31 0.03 0.68
C THR A 88 1.61 -1.24 1.16
N GLY A 89 1.54 -1.45 2.48
CA GLY A 89 1.03 -2.68 3.09
C GLY A 89 -0.43 -3.00 2.76
N LEU A 90 -1.24 -1.97 2.47
CA LEU A 90 -2.63 -2.18 2.07
C LEU A 90 -2.82 -2.50 0.57
N ILE A 91 -1.81 -2.36 -0.28
CA ILE A 91 -1.95 -2.69 -1.71
C ILE A 91 -2.31 -4.17 -1.91
N PRO A 92 -1.59 -5.16 -1.32
CA PRO A 92 -1.98 -6.57 -1.45
C PRO A 92 -3.36 -6.87 -0.86
N VAL A 93 -3.74 -6.18 0.23
CA VAL A 93 -5.05 -6.34 0.86
C VAL A 93 -6.15 -5.86 -0.09
N TYR A 94 -6.06 -4.63 -0.59
CA TYR A 94 -7.04 -4.05 -1.50
C TYR A 94 -7.16 -4.81 -2.82
N LEU A 95 -6.04 -5.32 -3.35
CA LEU A 95 -6.04 -6.12 -4.56
C LEU A 95 -6.90 -7.38 -4.41
N LYS A 96 -6.91 -7.98 -3.22
CA LYS A 96 -7.72 -9.18 -2.89
C LYS A 96 -9.09 -8.88 -2.30
N ASP A 97 -9.40 -7.62 -2.03
CA ASP A 97 -10.70 -7.13 -1.54
C ASP A 97 -11.43 -6.32 -2.61
N SER A 98 -11.28 -5.02 -2.55
CA SER A 98 -12.09 -4.06 -3.33
C SER A 98 -11.83 -4.13 -4.84
N PHE A 99 -10.66 -4.60 -5.25
CA PHE A 99 -10.26 -4.72 -6.66
C PHE A 99 -10.35 -6.14 -7.21
N ALA A 100 -10.61 -7.15 -6.37
CA ALA A 100 -10.61 -8.56 -6.74
C ALA A 100 -11.63 -8.92 -7.84
N SER A 101 -12.78 -8.25 -7.87
CA SER A 101 -13.84 -8.50 -8.84
C SER A 101 -13.59 -7.88 -10.22
N GLY A 102 -12.62 -6.96 -10.33
CA GLY A 102 -12.30 -6.29 -11.59
C GLY A 102 -11.46 -7.17 -12.51
N GLU A 103 -11.94 -7.42 -13.74
CA GLU A 103 -11.21 -8.21 -14.75
C GLU A 103 -9.78 -7.70 -14.97
N PHE A 104 -9.59 -6.38 -14.95
CA PHE A 104 -8.28 -5.74 -15.10
C PHE A 104 -7.24 -6.24 -14.10
N TYR A 105 -7.65 -6.55 -12.85
CA TYR A 105 -6.75 -6.90 -11.75
C TYR A 105 -6.51 -8.42 -11.60
N GLN A 106 -7.25 -9.23 -12.32
CA GLN A 106 -7.14 -10.70 -12.20
C GLN A 106 -5.75 -11.18 -12.61
N GLY A 107 -5.15 -12.01 -11.77
CA GLY A 107 -3.84 -12.62 -12.02
C GLY A 107 -2.63 -11.72 -11.70
N ILE A 108 -2.82 -10.45 -11.34
CA ILE A 108 -1.72 -9.59 -10.85
C ILE A 108 -1.18 -10.17 -9.53
N LYS A 109 0.13 -10.32 -9.45
CA LYS A 109 0.85 -10.82 -8.28
C LYS A 109 1.43 -9.69 -7.46
N THR A 110 1.68 -9.94 -6.17
CA THR A 110 2.28 -8.96 -5.28
C THR A 110 3.52 -9.51 -4.58
N ILE A 111 4.55 -8.67 -4.47
CA ILE A 111 5.74 -8.93 -3.65
C ILE A 111 5.78 -7.86 -2.56
N MET A 112 5.97 -8.24 -1.32
CA MET A 112 6.19 -7.34 -0.19
C MET A 112 7.63 -7.42 0.29
N THR A 113 8.39 -6.34 0.19
CA THR A 113 9.75 -6.24 0.72
C THR A 113 9.76 -5.47 2.03
N ILE A 114 10.35 -6.06 3.07
CA ILE A 114 10.53 -5.45 4.37
C ILE A 114 11.95 -4.90 4.47
N HIS A 115 12.07 -3.55 4.55
CA HIS A 115 13.35 -2.88 4.76
C HIS A 115 13.58 -2.57 6.24
N ASN A 116 12.52 -2.23 6.98
CA ASN A 116 12.63 -1.89 8.38
C ASN A 116 11.37 -2.33 9.17
N LEU A 117 11.50 -3.44 9.89
CA LEU A 117 10.43 -4.03 10.69
C LEU A 117 9.99 -3.16 11.89
N LYS A 118 10.81 -2.19 12.30
CA LYS A 118 10.49 -1.29 13.41
C LYS A 118 9.23 -0.45 13.14
N PHE A 119 8.97 -0.12 11.88
CA PHE A 119 7.85 0.72 11.47
C PHE A 119 6.83 -0.14 10.72
N GLN A 120 5.64 -0.27 11.30
CA GLN A 120 4.65 -1.24 10.83
C GLN A 120 3.30 -0.61 10.44
N GLY A 121 3.08 0.68 10.69
CA GLY A 121 1.80 1.32 10.46
C GLY A 121 0.71 0.73 11.37
N VAL A 122 0.95 0.82 12.69
CA VAL A 122 0.05 0.27 13.71
C VAL A 122 -0.79 1.40 14.31
N TRP A 123 -2.10 1.20 14.36
CA TRP A 123 -3.03 2.13 14.96
C TRP A 123 -4.32 1.44 15.41
N ASP A 124 -5.16 2.18 16.11
CA ASP A 124 -6.47 1.71 16.59
C ASP A 124 -7.30 1.05 15.46
N ILE A 125 -7.90 -0.12 15.78
CA ILE A 125 -8.64 -0.92 14.79
C ILE A 125 -9.83 -0.18 14.21
N ASP A 126 -10.63 0.49 15.04
CA ASP A 126 -11.88 1.12 14.57
C ASP A 126 -11.56 2.30 13.65
N THR A 127 -10.51 3.06 13.98
CA THR A 127 -9.98 4.12 13.13
C THR A 127 -9.46 3.55 11.80
N ILE A 128 -8.69 2.46 11.82
CA ILE A 128 -8.19 1.82 10.59
C ILE A 128 -9.32 1.28 9.73
N LYS A 129 -10.35 0.67 10.33
CA LYS A 129 -11.53 0.19 9.59
C LYS A 129 -12.22 1.33 8.83
N ASP A 130 -12.46 2.45 9.49
CA ASP A 130 -13.08 3.62 8.85
C ASP A 130 -12.20 4.19 7.74
N ILE A 131 -10.90 4.35 7.99
CA ILE A 131 -9.93 4.89 7.03
C ILE A 131 -9.75 3.96 5.83
N ALA A 132 -9.45 2.68 6.09
CA ALA A 132 -9.18 1.71 5.04
C ALA A 132 -10.44 1.21 4.32
N GLY A 133 -11.61 1.38 4.93
CA GLY A 133 -12.87 0.87 4.38
C GLY A 133 -12.92 -0.66 4.31
N LEU A 134 -12.23 -1.34 5.22
CA LEU A 134 -12.16 -2.79 5.31
C LEU A 134 -13.15 -3.31 6.37
N SER A 135 -13.77 -4.45 6.10
CA SER A 135 -14.70 -5.10 7.03
C SER A 135 -13.99 -5.80 8.19
N ASP A 136 -14.73 -6.20 9.22
CA ASP A 136 -14.24 -6.98 10.36
C ASP A 136 -13.52 -8.27 9.96
N TYR A 137 -13.86 -8.82 8.80
CA TYR A 137 -13.19 -10.00 8.24
C TYR A 137 -11.67 -9.87 8.16
N TYR A 138 -11.16 -8.65 7.95
CA TYR A 138 -9.72 -8.37 7.82
C TYR A 138 -9.01 -8.18 9.16
N PHE A 139 -9.74 -8.02 10.28
CA PHE A 139 -9.18 -7.69 11.59
C PHE A 139 -9.21 -8.87 12.57
N THR A 140 -8.73 -10.02 12.11
CA THR A 140 -8.49 -11.22 12.91
C THR A 140 -7.00 -11.41 13.14
N SER A 141 -6.63 -12.22 14.14
CA SER A 141 -5.22 -12.42 14.57
C SER A 141 -4.32 -13.01 13.48
N ASP A 142 -4.90 -13.73 12.54
CA ASP A 142 -4.23 -14.29 11.35
C ASP A 142 -4.13 -13.31 10.18
N LYS A 143 -4.67 -12.09 10.31
CA LYS A 143 -4.70 -11.06 9.25
C LYS A 143 -4.09 -9.74 9.73
N LEU A 144 -4.86 -8.64 9.69
CA LEU A 144 -4.35 -7.32 10.03
C LEU A 144 -4.31 -7.04 11.53
N LYS A 145 -5.01 -7.82 12.37
CA LYS A 145 -5.03 -7.56 13.80
C LYS A 145 -3.69 -7.90 14.43
N ASP A 146 -3.19 -6.95 15.24
CA ASP A 146 -1.97 -7.07 16.05
C ASP A 146 -2.29 -6.59 17.45
N TYR A 147 -2.47 -7.52 18.40
CA TYR A 147 -3.08 -7.27 19.71
C TYR A 147 -4.44 -6.57 19.55
N ASP A 148 -4.60 -5.36 20.09
CA ASP A 148 -5.83 -4.56 19.97
C ASP A 148 -5.78 -3.51 18.86
N ASN A 149 -4.76 -3.57 17.99
CA ASN A 149 -4.54 -2.64 16.91
C ASN A 149 -4.66 -3.31 15.52
N GLY A 150 -4.79 -2.50 14.50
CA GLY A 150 -4.57 -2.91 13.12
C GLY A 150 -3.13 -2.61 12.70
N ASN A 151 -2.55 -3.44 11.81
CA ASN A 151 -1.17 -3.36 11.38
C ASN A 151 -1.08 -3.50 9.86
N TYR A 152 -0.65 -2.43 9.17
CA TYR A 152 -0.57 -2.38 7.72
C TYR A 152 0.52 -3.30 7.16
N LEU A 153 1.70 -3.34 7.78
CA LEU A 153 2.77 -4.22 7.34
C LEU A 153 2.35 -5.68 7.45
N LYS A 154 1.70 -6.06 8.56
CA LYS A 154 1.16 -7.40 8.75
C LYS A 154 0.16 -7.75 7.65
N GLY A 155 -0.75 -6.83 7.31
CA GLY A 155 -1.67 -7.00 6.20
C GLY A 155 -0.94 -7.26 4.88
N GLY A 156 0.09 -6.46 4.58
CA GLY A 156 0.93 -6.63 3.40
C GLY A 156 1.60 -8.00 3.34
N ILE A 157 2.17 -8.46 4.46
CA ILE A 157 2.82 -9.77 4.57
C ILE A 157 1.83 -10.92 4.36
N VAL A 158 0.68 -10.86 5.01
CA VAL A 158 -0.34 -11.93 4.94
C VAL A 158 -0.96 -12.06 3.56
N TYR A 159 -1.17 -10.93 2.87
CA TYR A 159 -1.90 -10.90 1.60
C TYR A 159 -0.98 -10.88 0.35
N ALA A 160 0.32 -10.63 0.49
CA ALA A 160 1.25 -10.72 -0.63
C ALA A 160 1.42 -12.17 -1.12
N ASP A 161 1.71 -12.33 -2.42
CA ASP A 161 2.03 -13.64 -3.00
C ASP A 161 3.46 -14.08 -2.63
N MET A 162 4.36 -13.11 -2.38
CA MET A 162 5.74 -13.34 -1.94
C MET A 162 6.16 -12.26 -0.95
N VAL A 163 6.93 -12.66 0.06
CA VAL A 163 7.57 -11.74 1.01
C VAL A 163 9.07 -11.85 0.90
N THR A 164 9.75 -10.72 0.87
CA THR A 164 11.22 -10.64 0.79
C THR A 164 11.76 -9.64 1.81
N THR A 165 13.06 -9.70 2.07
CA THR A 165 13.77 -8.72 2.89
C THR A 165 15.17 -8.46 2.33
N VAL A 166 15.89 -7.51 2.91
CA VAL A 166 17.10 -6.91 2.34
C VAL A 166 18.39 -7.68 2.65
N SER A 167 18.37 -8.70 3.54
CA SER A 167 19.54 -9.56 3.82
C SER A 167 19.15 -10.85 4.51
N ASP A 168 20.01 -11.89 4.41
CA ASP A 168 19.78 -13.18 5.05
C ASP A 168 19.72 -13.07 6.58
N THR A 169 20.63 -12.31 7.18
CA THR A 169 20.62 -12.04 8.63
C THR A 169 19.33 -11.35 9.08
N TYR A 170 18.80 -10.44 8.26
CA TYR A 170 17.55 -9.77 8.57
C TYR A 170 16.36 -10.70 8.37
N ALA A 171 16.41 -11.64 7.42
CA ALA A 171 15.39 -12.66 7.23
C ALA A 171 15.25 -13.56 8.47
N GLU A 172 16.37 -13.97 9.07
CA GLU A 172 16.38 -14.72 10.32
C GLU A 172 15.76 -13.90 11.46
N ALA A 173 16.15 -12.64 11.62
CA ALA A 173 15.60 -11.75 12.66
C ALA A 173 14.08 -11.54 12.49
N VAL A 174 13.58 -11.38 11.27
CA VAL A 174 12.15 -11.19 10.97
C VAL A 174 11.35 -12.47 11.26
N SER A 175 11.91 -13.65 11.01
CA SER A 175 11.23 -14.94 11.24
C SER A 175 11.02 -15.25 12.73
N TYR A 176 11.83 -14.68 13.62
CA TYR A 176 11.70 -14.82 15.09
C TYR A 176 10.79 -13.77 15.73
N THR A 177 10.42 -12.70 15.03
CA THR A 177 9.46 -11.76 15.53
C THR A 177 8.03 -12.30 15.38
N HIS A 178 7.09 -11.89 16.25
CA HIS A 178 5.71 -12.38 16.36
C HIS A 178 4.84 -12.29 15.07
N LEU A 179 5.43 -11.89 13.96
CA LEU A 179 4.90 -12.10 12.63
C LEU A 179 5.17 -13.56 12.25
N THR A 180 4.36 -14.48 12.74
CA THR A 180 4.34 -15.84 12.23
C THR A 180 3.94 -15.79 10.76
N LEU A 181 4.94 -15.73 9.90
CA LEU A 181 4.75 -15.93 8.47
C LEU A 181 4.11 -17.31 8.29
N PRO A 182 2.98 -17.44 7.59
CA PRO A 182 2.55 -18.75 7.17
C PRO A 182 3.67 -19.30 6.29
N THR A 183 4.43 -20.26 6.82
CA THR A 183 5.41 -21.02 6.05
C THR A 183 4.64 -21.76 4.96
N LYS A 184 4.52 -21.14 3.80
CA LYS A 184 4.22 -21.88 2.59
C LYS A 184 5.52 -22.55 2.15
N ALA A 185 5.64 -23.84 2.52
CA ALA A 185 6.60 -24.72 1.89
C ALA A 185 6.31 -24.84 0.38
#